data_bec40b4abb6c998a92e3b8a351ed5373
#
_entry.id   bec40b4abb6c998a92e3b8a351ed5373
#
_cell.length_a   1.000
_cell.length_b   1.000
_cell.length_c   1.000
_cell.angle_alpha   90.00
_cell.angle_beta   90.00
_cell.angle_gamma   90.00
#
_symmetry.space_group_name_H-M   'P 1'
#
loop_
_entity.id
_entity.type
_entity.pdbx_description
1 polymer ?
#
loop_
_entity_poly.entity_id
_entity_poly.type
_entity_poly.pdbx_seq_one_letter_code
_entity_poly.pdbx_strand_id
1 'polypeptide(L)' 'MGENFIWEVKYHIKFSEGDRYGSRDFDMTEVSSEHEAFDKLFEIYEIDEFSLVDGDYESGNNELVIDEVNKIVI' A
#
# COMPACT_ATOMS: atom_id res chain seq x y z
N MET A 1 7.97 -10.11 -26.51
CA MET A 1 6.89 -10.29 -25.53
C MET A 1 7.34 -9.88 -24.14
N GLY A 2 6.54 -9.06 -23.50
CA GLY A 2 6.85 -8.62 -22.15
C GLY A 2 6.45 -9.66 -21.10
N GLU A 3 7.07 -9.61 -19.96
CA GLU A 3 6.64 -10.41 -18.83
C GLU A 3 5.49 -9.69 -18.12
N ASN A 4 4.61 -10.46 -17.51
CA ASN A 4 3.54 -9.92 -16.67
C ASN A 4 3.98 -9.97 -15.23
N PHE A 5 3.77 -8.88 -14.52
CA PHE A 5 4.13 -8.82 -13.10
C PHE A 5 3.20 -7.86 -12.37
N ILE A 6 3.22 -8.00 -11.05
CA ILE A 6 2.54 -7.05 -10.16
C ILE A 6 3.55 -6.56 -9.13
N TRP A 7 3.25 -5.40 -8.55
CA TRP A 7 4.00 -4.87 -7.42
C TRP A 7 3.18 -5.10 -6.16
N GLU A 8 3.68 -5.95 -5.28
CA GLU A 8 3.04 -6.19 -4.00
C GLU A 8 3.66 -5.28 -2.96
N VAL A 9 2.84 -4.43 -2.35
CA VAL A 9 3.28 -3.50 -1.32
C VAL A 9 2.73 -3.97 0.03
N LYS A 10 3.62 -4.27 0.95
CA LYS A 10 3.24 -4.61 2.33
C LYS A 10 3.48 -3.39 3.20
N TYR A 11 2.51 -3.06 3.99
CA TYR A 11 2.54 -1.84 4.78
C TYR A 11 1.82 -2.05 6.10
N HIS A 12 2.00 -1.07 6.99
CA HIS A 12 1.16 -0.98 8.17
C HIS A 12 0.84 0.49 8.43
N ILE A 13 -0.26 0.71 9.14
CA ILE A 13 -0.66 2.04 9.55
C ILE A 13 -0.65 2.05 11.07
N LYS A 14 0.02 3.05 11.63
CA LYS A 14 0.11 3.22 13.08
C LYS A 14 -1.07 4.05 13.55
N PHE A 15 -1.94 3.42 14.31
CA PHE A 15 -3.06 4.09 14.96
C PHE A 15 -2.77 4.22 16.45
N SER A 16 -3.52 5.08 17.13
CA SER A 16 -3.39 5.24 18.58
C SER A 16 -3.65 3.94 19.35
N GLU A 17 -4.46 3.06 18.77
CA GLU A 17 -4.83 1.77 19.39
C GLU A 17 -3.84 0.65 19.06
N GLY A 18 -2.94 0.87 18.12
CA GLY A 18 -2.00 -0.14 17.68
C GLY A 18 -1.84 -0.13 16.16
N ASP A 19 -0.96 -0.97 15.67
CA ASP A 19 -0.66 -1.03 14.25
C ASP A 19 -1.62 -1.96 13.52
N ARG A 20 -2.00 -1.58 12.31
CA ARG A 20 -2.82 -2.41 11.42
C ARG A 20 -2.03 -2.71 10.16
N TYR A 21 -1.88 -3.98 9.86
CA TYR A 21 -1.10 -4.45 8.72
C TYR A 21 -1.98 -4.77 7.54
N GLY A 22 -1.49 -4.49 6.34
CA GLY A 22 -2.19 -4.79 5.11
C GLY A 22 -1.22 -4.94 3.94
N SER A 23 -1.77 -5.29 2.80
CA SER A 23 -1.00 -5.34 1.57
C SER A 23 -1.87 -4.91 0.40
N ARG A 24 -1.23 -4.38 -0.63
CA ARG A 24 -1.94 -3.96 -1.83
C ARG A 24 -1.10 -4.27 -3.05
N ASP A 25 -1.75 -4.80 -4.07
CA ASP A 25 -1.10 -5.14 -5.32
C ASP A 25 -1.41 -4.10 -6.37
N PHE A 26 -0.40 -3.75 -7.15
CA PHE A 26 -0.57 -2.85 -8.29
C PHE A 26 -0.15 -3.57 -9.55
N ASP A 27 -0.99 -3.48 -10.57
CA ASP A 27 -0.72 -4.02 -11.89
C ASP A 27 0.43 -3.24 -12.53
N MET A 28 1.20 -3.89 -13.37
CA MET A 28 2.28 -3.25 -14.11
C MET A 28 1.82 -2.09 -15.00
N THR A 29 0.53 -2.05 -15.31
CA THR A 29 -0.05 -0.92 -16.07
C THR A 29 -0.35 0.29 -15.17
N GLU A 30 -0.49 0.06 -13.86
CA GLU A 30 -0.76 1.14 -12.90
C GLU A 30 0.53 1.78 -12.39
N VAL A 31 1.53 0.94 -12.14
CA VAL A 31 2.84 1.41 -11.67
C VAL A 31 3.92 0.66 -12.42
N SER A 32 4.98 1.35 -12.79
CA SER A 32 6.07 0.78 -13.57
C SER A 32 7.35 0.58 -12.78
N SER A 33 7.39 1.06 -11.55
CA SER A 33 8.60 0.94 -10.71
C SER A 33 8.24 0.88 -9.25
N GLU A 34 9.22 0.48 -8.43
CA GLU A 34 9.07 0.45 -6.98
C GLU A 34 8.72 1.83 -6.44
N HIS A 35 9.39 2.87 -6.94
CA HIS A 35 9.13 4.23 -6.50
C HIS A 35 7.69 4.67 -6.79
N GLU A 36 7.17 4.33 -7.95
CA GLU A 36 5.78 4.64 -8.30
C GLU A 36 4.80 3.88 -7.42
N ALA A 37 5.15 2.67 -6.99
CA ALA A 37 4.31 1.90 -6.08
C ALA A 37 4.20 2.61 -4.73
N PHE A 38 5.31 3.15 -4.21
CA PHE A 38 5.29 3.96 -3.00
C PHE A 38 4.37 5.17 -3.16
N ASP A 39 4.57 5.93 -4.23
CA ASP A 39 3.80 7.15 -4.47
C ASP A 39 2.31 6.84 -4.61
N LYS A 40 1.98 5.76 -5.29
CA LYS A 40 0.60 5.37 -5.50
C LYS A 40 -0.07 4.99 -4.19
N LEU A 41 0.63 4.27 -3.33
CA LEU A 41 0.07 3.86 -2.05
C LEU A 41 -0.16 5.08 -1.14
N PHE A 42 0.78 6.02 -1.10
CA PHE A 42 0.61 7.24 -0.32
C PHE A 42 -0.53 8.10 -0.84
N GLU A 43 -0.72 8.14 -2.15
CA GLU A 43 -1.84 8.85 -2.76
C GLU A 43 -3.18 8.26 -2.29
N ILE A 44 -3.29 6.93 -2.31
CA ILE A 44 -4.49 6.24 -1.84
C ILE A 44 -4.72 6.52 -0.35
N TYR A 45 -3.66 6.50 0.43
CA TYR A 45 -3.72 6.79 1.86
C TYR A 45 -4.27 8.19 2.14
N GLU A 46 -3.84 9.18 1.38
CA GLU A 46 -4.29 10.56 1.55
C GLU A 46 -5.76 10.75 1.17
N ILE A 47 -6.21 10.01 0.15
CA ILE A 47 -7.59 10.12 -0.33
C ILE A 47 -8.54 9.32 0.55
N ASP A 48 -8.17 8.09 0.88
CA ASP A 48 -9.03 7.20 1.66
C ASP A 48 -8.19 6.18 2.43
N GLU A 49 -7.69 6.58 3.58
CA GLU A 49 -6.86 5.71 4.42
C GLU A 49 -7.59 4.45 4.86
N PHE A 50 -8.92 4.51 4.99
CA PHE A 50 -9.69 3.38 5.46
C PHE A 50 -9.83 2.27 4.42
N SER A 51 -9.54 2.55 3.15
CA SER A 51 -9.55 1.53 2.11
C SER A 51 -8.34 0.60 2.21
N LEU A 52 -7.32 0.99 2.96
CA LEU A 52 -6.07 0.24 3.06
C LEU A 52 -6.05 -0.81 4.16
N VAL A 53 -6.92 -0.70 5.12
CA VAL A 53 -7.01 -1.64 6.24
C VAL A 53 -8.46 -1.93 6.57
N ASP A 54 -8.70 -3.13 7.10
CA ASP A 54 -10.05 -3.54 7.49
C ASP A 54 -10.32 -3.18 8.95
N GLY A 55 -11.57 -2.86 9.24
CA GLY A 55 -12.04 -2.62 10.59
C GLY A 55 -12.45 -1.19 10.84
N ASP A 56 -13.02 -0.97 12.02
CA ASP A 56 -13.42 0.35 12.46
C ASP A 56 -12.33 0.95 13.34
N TYR A 57 -11.92 2.16 13.04
CA TYR A 57 -10.95 2.89 13.83
C TYR A 57 -11.16 4.38 13.63
N GLU A 58 -10.67 5.14 14.60
CA GLU A 58 -10.81 6.58 14.54
C GLU A 58 -9.74 7.20 13.63
N SER A 59 -10.16 8.20 12.87
CA SER A 59 -9.22 9.01 12.12
C SER A 59 -8.49 9.92 13.11
N GLY A 60 -7.23 10.14 12.88
CA GLY A 60 -6.42 10.97 13.76
C GLY A 60 -4.99 11.05 13.25
N ASN A 61 -4.04 11.11 14.16
CA ASN A 61 -2.63 11.17 13.81
C ASN A 61 -2.10 9.78 13.46
N ASN A 62 -2.50 9.31 12.28
CA ASN A 62 -2.08 8.02 11.79
C ASN A 62 -0.84 8.17 10.90
N GLU A 63 -0.04 7.13 10.83
CA GLU A 63 1.16 7.13 10.01
C GLU A 63 1.22 5.87 9.17
N LEU A 64 1.38 6.05 7.86
CA LEU A 64 1.58 4.95 6.94
C LEU A 64 3.06 4.62 6.85
N VAL A 65 3.40 3.36 7.08
CA VAL A 65 4.77 2.86 6.95
C VAL A 65 4.77 1.74 5.92
N ILE A 66 5.60 1.86 4.91
CA ILE A 66 5.75 0.82 3.90
C ILE A 66 6.87 -0.11 4.34
N ASP A 67 6.52 -1.38 4.54
CA ASP A 67 7.46 -2.38 5.05
C ASP A 67 8.24 -3.05 3.94
N GLU A 68 7.59 -3.35 2.83
CA GLU A 68 8.20 -4.13 1.77
C GLU A 68 7.51 -3.89 0.44
N VAL A 69 8.28 -3.85 -0.63
CA VAL A 69 7.76 -3.78 -1.99
C VAL A 69 8.41 -4.90 -2.80
N ASN A 70 7.58 -5.77 -3.35
CA ASN A 70 8.06 -6.93 -4.10
C ASN A 70 7.51 -6.93 -5.53
N LYS A 71 8.38 -7.21 -6.48
CA LYS A 71 7.98 -7.45 -7.85
C LYS A 71 7.68 -8.93 -7.99
N ILE A 72 6.44 -9.27 -8.30
CA ILE A 72 6.01 -10.66 -8.43
C ILE A 72 5.71 -10.94 -9.90
N VAL A 73 6.48 -11.84 -10.49
CA VAL A 73 6.29 -12.24 -11.88
C VAL A 73 5.21 -13.32 -11.95
N ILE A 74 4.29 -13.11 -12.85
CA ILE A 74 3.15 -14.00 -13.03
C ILE A 74 3.43 -15.01 -14.16
#